data_d58fa3ce83fdbed3d9bd6d99f0ecc827
#
_entry.id   d58fa3ce83fdbed3d9bd6d99f0ecc827
#
_cell.length_a   1.000
_cell.length_b   1.000
_cell.length_c   1.000
_cell.angle_alpha   90.00
_cell.angle_beta   90.00
_cell.angle_gamma   90.00
#
_symmetry.space_group_name_H-M   'P 1'
#
loop_
_entity.id
_entity.type
_entity.pdbx_description
1 polymer ?
#
loop_
_entity_poly.entity_id
_entity_poly.type
_entity_poly.pdbx_seq_one_letter_code
_entity_poly.pdbx_strand_id
1 'polypeptide(L)'
;MVLVDDFNMPEKEIFGAQPPLEILRQYMQYSFWYDLKKQTPKYVKGCQTVAVMGHPGGGRNVISPRTLHCFHLLNMTFPAESQIKKIFGAMVNSHLLTFDDEVKPLGPTPSPRLNPCLCTYP
;
A
#
# COMPACT_ATOMS: atom_id res chain seq x y z
N MET A 1 -3.18 2.60 -14.69
CA MET A 1 -2.54 1.95 -13.54
C MET A 1 -3.61 1.65 -12.50
N VAL A 2 -3.58 0.46 -11.91
CA VAL A 2 -4.47 0.04 -10.82
C VAL A 2 -3.61 -0.11 -9.58
N LEU A 3 -3.92 0.65 -8.53
CA LEU A 3 -3.26 0.56 -7.22
C LEU A 3 -4.18 -0.21 -6.26
N VAL A 4 -3.65 -1.26 -5.66
CA VAL A 4 -4.35 -2.05 -4.64
C VAL A 4 -3.62 -1.87 -3.32
N ASP A 5 -4.25 -1.17 -2.39
CA ASP A 5 -3.74 -0.96 -1.05
C ASP A 5 -4.21 -2.07 -0.11
N ASP A 6 -3.43 -2.32 0.94
CA ASP A 6 -3.68 -3.38 1.94
C ASP A 6 -4.06 -4.73 1.28
N PHE A 7 -3.25 -5.15 0.30
CA PHE A 7 -3.50 -6.34 -0.52
C PHE A 7 -3.70 -7.63 0.30
N ASN A 8 -3.16 -7.71 1.49
CA ASN A 8 -3.29 -8.85 2.41
C ASN A 8 -4.38 -8.67 3.48
N MET A 9 -5.28 -7.71 3.31
CA MET A 9 -6.40 -7.47 4.23
C MET A 9 -7.51 -8.54 4.13
N PRO A 10 -7.86 -9.08 2.95
CA PRO A 10 -8.94 -10.06 2.83
C PRO A 10 -8.69 -11.29 3.69
N GLU A 11 -9.69 -11.65 4.49
CA GLU A 11 -9.64 -12.81 5.36
C GLU A 11 -9.72 -14.11 4.56
N LYS A 12 -9.11 -15.16 5.09
CA LYS A 12 -9.20 -16.50 4.51
C LYS A 12 -10.50 -17.16 4.94
N GLU A 13 -11.20 -17.76 4.00
CA GLU A 13 -12.32 -18.63 4.28
C GLU A 13 -11.88 -19.92 5.01
N ILE A 14 -12.85 -20.69 5.49
CA ILE A 14 -12.64 -21.95 6.23
C ILE A 14 -11.69 -22.90 5.46
N PHE A 15 -11.78 -22.91 4.14
CA PHE A 15 -10.93 -23.74 3.26
C PHE A 15 -9.66 -23.03 2.78
N GLY A 16 -9.33 -21.86 3.34
CA GLY A 16 -8.13 -21.11 3.03
C GLY A 16 -8.19 -20.30 1.73
N ALA A 17 -9.34 -20.20 1.07
CA ALA A 17 -9.53 -19.38 -0.11
C ALA A 17 -9.63 -17.88 0.27
N GLN A 18 -9.17 -17.02 -0.63
CA GLN A 18 -9.31 -15.57 -0.56
C GLN A 18 -9.94 -15.07 -1.88
N PRO A 19 -11.27 -15.10 -2.03
CA PRO A 19 -11.95 -14.82 -3.30
C PRO A 19 -11.58 -13.49 -3.95
N PRO A 20 -11.42 -12.36 -3.22
CA PRO A 20 -11.02 -11.10 -3.82
C PRO A 20 -9.65 -11.16 -4.50
N LEU A 21 -8.71 -11.89 -3.90
CA LEU A 21 -7.36 -12.05 -4.46
C LEU A 21 -7.35 -12.98 -5.67
N GLU A 22 -8.22 -13.99 -5.70
CA GLU A 22 -8.35 -14.89 -6.84
C GLU A 22 -8.92 -14.18 -8.08
N ILE A 23 -9.83 -13.23 -7.91
CA ILE A 23 -10.32 -12.40 -9.01
C ILE A 23 -9.18 -11.55 -9.60
N LEU A 24 -8.36 -10.93 -8.75
CA LEU A 24 -7.19 -10.17 -9.19
C LEU A 24 -6.15 -11.06 -9.86
N ARG A 25 -5.91 -12.25 -9.32
CA ARG A 25 -5.03 -13.23 -9.92
C ARG A 25 -5.50 -13.65 -11.31
N GLN A 26 -6.78 -13.94 -11.49
CA GLN A 26 -7.39 -14.25 -12.78
C GLN A 26 -7.12 -13.12 -13.78
N TYR A 27 -7.36 -11.89 -13.36
CA TYR A 27 -7.09 -10.73 -14.21
C TYR A 27 -5.62 -10.62 -14.63
N MET A 28 -4.68 -10.77 -13.68
CA MET A 28 -3.24 -10.68 -13.97
C MET A 28 -2.76 -11.76 -14.91
N GLN A 29 -3.29 -12.98 -14.79
CA GLN A 29 -2.88 -14.11 -15.64
C GLN A 29 -3.52 -14.10 -17.02
N TYR A 30 -4.78 -13.70 -17.13
CA TYR A 30 -5.58 -13.86 -18.35
C TYR A 30 -6.06 -12.54 -18.94
N SER A 31 -5.88 -11.41 -18.26
CA SER A 31 -6.29 -10.07 -18.68
C SER A 31 -7.79 -9.92 -18.94
N PHE A 32 -8.63 -10.69 -18.23
CA PHE A 32 -10.07 -10.59 -18.34
C PHE A 32 -10.80 -10.88 -17.02
N TRP A 33 -11.99 -10.34 -16.90
CA TRP A 33 -13.01 -10.73 -15.93
C TRP A 33 -14.29 -11.13 -16.63
N TYR A 34 -15.16 -11.85 -15.93
CA TYR A 34 -16.49 -12.17 -16.43
C TYR A 34 -17.49 -11.08 -16.11
N ASP A 35 -18.34 -10.74 -17.10
CA ASP A 35 -19.54 -9.93 -16.86
C ASP A 35 -20.53 -10.72 -16.03
N LEU A 36 -20.99 -10.16 -14.90
CA LEU A 36 -21.93 -10.84 -14.01
C LEU A 36 -23.30 -11.14 -14.65
N LYS A 37 -23.76 -10.27 -15.57
CA LYS A 37 -25.07 -10.43 -16.20
C LYS A 37 -25.02 -11.33 -17.44
N LYS A 38 -24.03 -11.10 -18.29
CA LYS A 38 -23.93 -11.79 -19.60
C LYS A 38 -23.04 -13.02 -19.56
N GLN A 39 -22.29 -13.23 -18.47
CA GLN A 39 -21.31 -14.31 -18.31
C GLN A 39 -20.27 -14.40 -19.44
N THR A 40 -20.06 -13.29 -20.13
CA THR A 40 -19.06 -13.17 -21.21
C THR A 40 -17.76 -12.61 -20.67
N PRO A 41 -16.58 -13.04 -21.17
CA PRO A 41 -15.32 -12.48 -20.75
C PRO A 41 -15.16 -11.03 -21.25
N LYS A 42 -14.81 -10.12 -20.35
CA LYS A 42 -14.43 -8.74 -20.66
C LYS A 42 -12.92 -8.58 -20.54
N TYR A 43 -12.25 -8.37 -21.64
CA TYR A 43 -10.82 -8.17 -21.68
C TYR A 43 -10.44 -6.75 -21.31
N VAL A 44 -9.47 -6.62 -20.41
CA VAL A 44 -8.89 -5.34 -19.99
C VAL A 44 -7.42 -5.35 -20.37
N LYS A 45 -7.02 -4.48 -21.27
CA LYS A 45 -5.65 -4.39 -21.79
C LYS A 45 -5.00 -3.07 -21.40
N GLY A 46 -3.68 -3.05 -21.33
CA GLY A 46 -2.90 -1.84 -21.08
C GLY A 46 -2.95 -1.33 -19.63
N CYS A 47 -3.37 -2.14 -18.67
CA CYS A 47 -3.35 -1.79 -17.26
C CYS A 47 -2.19 -2.46 -16.54
N GLN A 48 -1.47 -1.68 -15.74
CA GLN A 48 -0.45 -2.15 -14.82
C GLN A 48 -1.03 -2.17 -13.41
N THR A 49 -0.83 -3.26 -12.69
CA THR A 49 -1.28 -3.41 -11.31
C THR A 49 -0.09 -3.25 -10.35
N VAL A 50 -0.26 -2.40 -9.37
CA VAL A 50 0.66 -2.22 -8.26
C VAL A 50 -0.09 -2.56 -6.98
N ALA A 51 0.46 -3.45 -6.18
CA ALA A 51 -0.12 -3.83 -4.89
C ALA A 51 0.82 -3.45 -3.75
N VAL A 52 0.28 -2.92 -2.68
CA VAL A 52 1.00 -2.58 -1.45
C VAL A 52 0.42 -3.39 -0.31
N MET A 53 1.27 -3.95 0.53
CA MET A 53 0.84 -4.72 1.70
C MET A 53 1.79 -4.54 2.87
N GLY A 54 1.25 -4.63 4.08
CA GLY A 54 2.04 -4.71 5.30
C GLY A 54 2.51 -6.14 5.58
N HIS A 55 3.39 -6.28 6.59
CA HIS A 55 3.81 -7.61 7.08
C HIS A 55 2.60 -8.41 7.59
N PRO A 56 2.54 -9.73 7.36
CA PRO A 56 1.51 -10.57 7.94
C PRO A 56 1.49 -10.50 9.46
N GLY A 57 0.33 -10.26 10.06
CA GLY A 57 0.12 -10.06 11.49
C GLY A 57 -0.75 -8.83 11.77
N GLY A 58 -1.27 -8.69 13.00
CA GLY A 58 -2.08 -7.51 13.35
C GLY A 58 -3.34 -7.33 12.50
N GLY A 59 -4.04 -8.40 12.13
CA GLY A 59 -5.23 -8.35 11.27
C GLY A 59 -4.93 -8.46 9.77
N ARG A 60 -3.66 -8.67 9.39
CA ARG A 60 -3.24 -8.94 8.01
C ARG A 60 -2.91 -10.39 7.78
N ASN A 61 -3.36 -10.93 6.67
CA ASN A 61 -3.26 -12.34 6.33
C ASN A 61 -2.03 -12.67 5.49
N VAL A 62 -1.59 -13.92 5.55
CA VAL A 62 -0.59 -14.45 4.63
C VAL A 62 -1.24 -14.73 3.29
N ILE A 63 -0.69 -14.16 2.24
CA ILE A 63 -1.15 -14.37 0.86
C ILE A 63 -0.61 -15.70 0.33
N SER A 64 -1.40 -16.36 -0.50
CA SER A 64 -0.97 -17.61 -1.12
C SER A 64 0.22 -17.36 -2.08
N PRO A 65 1.22 -18.25 -2.10
CA PRO A 65 2.33 -18.15 -3.05
C PRO A 65 1.88 -18.09 -4.51
N ARG A 66 0.76 -18.72 -4.82
CA ARG A 66 0.14 -18.73 -6.13
C ARG A 66 -0.25 -17.32 -6.62
N THR A 67 -0.73 -16.48 -5.71
CA THR A 67 -1.07 -15.08 -6.02
C THR A 67 0.19 -14.21 -6.06
N LEU A 68 1.11 -14.42 -5.14
CA LEU A 68 2.37 -13.69 -5.09
C LEU A 68 3.24 -13.90 -6.34
N HIS A 69 3.15 -15.08 -6.95
CA HIS A 69 3.89 -15.40 -8.19
C HIS A 69 3.53 -14.47 -9.37
N CYS A 70 2.36 -13.83 -9.34
CA CYS A 70 1.96 -12.87 -10.36
C CYS A 70 2.63 -11.50 -10.21
N PHE A 71 3.37 -11.25 -9.13
CA PHE A 71 4.01 -9.98 -8.83
C PHE A 71 5.53 -10.08 -8.76
N HIS A 72 6.20 -8.99 -9.11
CA HIS A 72 7.58 -8.76 -8.74
C HIS A 72 7.60 -8.15 -7.33
N LEU A 73 8.14 -8.90 -6.38
CA LEU A 73 8.15 -8.50 -4.96
C LEU A 73 9.32 -7.56 -4.69
N LEU A 74 9.00 -6.39 -4.17
CA LEU A 74 9.98 -5.43 -3.65
C LEU A 74 9.81 -5.34 -2.13
N ASN A 75 10.81 -5.76 -1.39
CA ASN A 75 10.81 -5.64 0.05
C ASN A 75 11.32 -4.25 0.45
N MET A 76 10.50 -3.51 1.18
CA MET A 76 10.84 -2.18 1.66
C MET A 76 10.99 -2.22 3.18
N THR A 77 12.15 -1.79 3.66
CA THR A 77 12.39 -1.58 5.08
C THR A 77 11.80 -0.25 5.54
N PHE A 78 11.53 -0.14 6.84
CA PHE A 78 11.13 1.14 7.41
C PHE A 78 12.21 2.20 7.14
N PRO A 79 11.80 3.41 6.75
CA PRO A 79 12.75 4.49 6.51
C PRO A 79 13.45 4.89 7.81
N ALA A 80 14.74 5.20 7.71
CA ALA A 80 15.52 5.73 8.84
C ALA A 80 14.96 7.09 9.29
N GLU A 81 15.18 7.44 10.56
CA GLU A 81 14.72 8.70 11.13
C GLU A 81 15.15 9.93 10.31
N SER A 82 16.37 9.91 9.77
CA SER A 82 16.88 10.97 8.88
C SER A 82 16.09 11.12 7.58
N GLN A 83 15.60 10.01 7.02
CA GLN A 83 14.77 10.01 5.82
C GLN A 83 13.36 10.53 6.14
N ILE A 84 12.78 10.12 7.27
CA ILE A 84 11.49 10.62 7.76
C ILE A 84 11.57 12.14 7.98
N LYS A 85 12.61 12.61 8.67
CA LYS A 85 12.86 14.04 8.89
C LYS A 85 12.98 14.81 7.57
N LYS A 86 13.66 14.25 6.58
CA LYS A 86 13.83 14.87 5.26
C LYS A 86 12.50 14.99 4.51
N ILE A 87 11.68 13.92 4.49
CA ILE A 87 10.40 13.89 3.77
C ILE A 87 9.42 14.87 4.40
N PHE A 88 9.14 14.69 5.70
CA PHE A 88 8.17 15.53 6.40
C PHE A 88 8.68 16.97 6.62
N GLY A 89 9.97 17.14 6.84
CA GLY A 89 10.59 18.46 6.95
C GLY A 89 10.45 19.28 5.67
N ALA A 90 10.58 18.66 4.50
CA ALA A 90 10.37 19.34 3.22
C ALA A 90 8.93 19.83 3.08
N MET A 91 7.95 18.99 3.43
CA MET A 91 6.52 19.35 3.39
C MET A 91 6.20 20.49 4.37
N VAL A 92 6.65 20.35 5.62
CA VAL A 92 6.41 21.35 6.68
C VAL A 92 7.06 22.68 6.33
N ASN A 93 8.33 22.65 5.89
CA ASN A 93 9.03 23.87 5.50
C ASN A 93 8.35 24.58 4.32
N SER A 94 7.87 23.82 3.32
CA SER A 94 7.11 24.39 2.21
C SER A 94 5.83 25.10 2.70
N HIS A 95 5.15 24.51 3.66
CA HIS A 95 3.96 25.11 4.26
C HIS A 95 4.28 26.36 5.09
N LEU A 96 5.39 26.31 5.86
CA LEU A 96 5.78 27.42 6.73
C LEU A 96 6.28 28.66 5.99
N LEU A 97 6.60 28.56 4.69
CA LEU A 97 6.97 29.71 3.87
C LEU A 97 5.88 30.78 3.81
N THR A 98 4.62 30.39 4.01
CA THR A 98 3.46 31.30 4.00
C THR A 98 3.14 31.94 5.37
N PHE A 99 3.88 31.55 6.41
CA PHE A 99 3.68 32.05 7.79
C PHE A 99 4.67 33.19 8.12
N ASP A 100 4.39 33.87 9.23
CA ASP A 100 5.23 34.94 9.74
C ASP A 100 6.63 34.45 10.14
N ASP A 101 7.60 35.37 10.10
CA ASP A 101 9.04 35.05 10.31
C ASP A 101 9.34 34.48 11.71
N GLU A 102 8.48 34.71 12.70
CA GLU A 102 8.60 34.13 14.04
C GLU A 102 8.29 32.62 14.07
N VAL A 103 7.49 32.12 13.12
CA VAL A 103 7.05 30.72 13.06
C VAL A 103 7.97 29.86 12.18
N LYS A 104 8.62 30.46 11.20
CA LYS A 104 9.51 29.76 10.25
C LYS A 104 10.62 28.92 10.91
N PRO A 105 11.31 29.37 11.98
CA PRO A 105 12.37 28.60 12.63
C PRO A 105 11.89 27.35 13.39
N LEU A 106 10.57 27.20 13.60
CA LEU A 106 9.99 26.01 14.25
C LEU A 106 9.89 24.79 13.31
N GLY A 107 10.11 24.99 12.01
CA GLY A 107 9.96 23.97 10.98
C GLY A 107 10.91 22.77 11.01
N PRO A 108 12.18 22.89 11.40
CA PRO A 108 13.11 21.75 11.34
C PRO A 108 13.02 20.76 12.51
N THR A 109 12.31 21.07 13.57
CA THR A 109 12.16 20.15 14.70
C THR A 109 10.99 19.19 14.44
N PRO A 110 11.24 17.91 14.10
CA PRO A 110 10.16 16.94 14.04
C PRO A 110 9.59 16.83 15.45
N SER A 111 8.31 17.14 15.58
CA SER A 111 7.65 16.99 16.87
C SER A 111 7.79 15.52 17.31
N PRO A 112 8.12 15.26 18.59
CA PRO A 112 8.22 13.88 19.11
C PRO A 112 6.92 13.09 18.97
N ARG A 113 5.82 13.72 18.57
CA ARG A 113 4.50 13.10 18.39
C ARG A 113 4.31 12.43 17.03
N LEU A 114 5.19 12.67 16.04
CA LEU A 114 5.16 11.96 14.75
C LEU A 114 5.90 10.62 14.81
N ASN A 115 6.80 10.43 15.77
CA ASN A 115 7.53 9.18 15.95
C ASN A 115 6.68 8.00 16.46
N PRO A 116 5.70 8.16 17.37
CA PRO A 116 4.94 7.00 17.86
C PRO A 116 3.94 6.43 16.85
N CYS A 117 3.41 7.25 15.93
CA CYS A 117 2.39 6.76 14.99
C CYS A 117 2.98 5.96 13.81
N LEU A 118 4.26 6.15 13.49
CA LEU A 118 4.94 5.41 12.42
C LEU A 118 5.71 4.18 12.93
N CYS A 119 5.98 4.11 14.24
CA CYS A 119 6.78 3.04 14.84
C CYS A 119 5.97 2.01 15.65
N THR A 120 4.67 2.19 15.83
CA THR A 120 3.83 1.26 16.58
C THR A 120 2.90 0.46 15.68
N TYR A 121 3.47 -0.28 14.74
CA TYR A 121 2.87 -1.52 14.28
C TYR A 121 3.77 -2.66 14.78
N PRO A 122 3.23 -3.49 15.72
CA PRO A 122 3.92 -4.69 16.15
C PRO A 122 4.06 -5.68 15.00
#